data_1c4cc3f74241c9fc971d2a3b5e08122a
#
_entry.id   1c4cc3f74241c9fc971d2a3b5e08122a
#
_cell.length_a   1.000
_cell.length_b   1.000
_cell.length_c   1.000
_cell.angle_alpha   90.00
_cell.angle_beta   90.00
_cell.angle_gamma   90.00
#
_symmetry.space_group_name_H-M   'P 1'
#
loop_
_entity.id
_entity.type
_entity.pdbx_description
1 polymer ?
#
loop_
_entity_poly.entity_id
_entity_poly.type
_entity_poly.pdbx_seq_one_letter_code
_entity_poly.pdbx_strand_id
1 'polypeptide(L)'
;MVKIGVTGHRPERLEKLAEVSKITDWLDLQFYEHAGDDFVLISGMAQGVDQIAAYEALLYGGRIWLYYPYRRKLHEFDDYLNTKADKIRYEYEKYVPQCYTDRDRRIVDDCDILFAVWDGIKAGGAWQTIKYARKIGRPIVYFGGNPEEKI
;
A
#
# COMPACT_ATOMS: atom_id res chain seq x y z
N MET A 1 17.32 4.25 5.77
CA MET A 1 16.31 3.79 4.78
C MET A 1 14.92 3.93 5.38
N VAL A 2 14.05 4.68 4.71
CA VAL A 2 12.66 4.85 5.15
C VAL A 2 11.81 3.71 4.58
N LYS A 3 10.96 3.11 5.42
CA LYS A 3 10.02 2.07 5.01
C LYS A 3 8.62 2.66 4.95
N ILE A 4 8.04 2.65 3.76
CA ILE A 4 6.73 3.22 3.48
C ILE A 4 5.76 2.09 3.19
N GLY A 5 4.70 1.97 4.00
CA GLY A 5 3.59 1.08 3.70
C GLY A 5 2.54 1.80 2.86
N VAL A 6 1.74 1.05 2.14
CA VAL A 6 0.64 1.62 1.35
C VAL A 6 -0.63 0.81 1.56
N THR A 7 -1.75 1.52 1.58
CA THR A 7 -3.08 0.91 1.54
C THR A 7 -3.99 1.76 0.69
N GLY A 8 -4.97 1.13 0.05
CA GLY A 8 -5.93 1.83 -0.79
C GLY A 8 -6.96 0.88 -1.37
N HIS A 9 -7.79 1.43 -2.23
CA HIS A 9 -8.93 0.71 -2.78
C HIS A 9 -8.58 -0.08 -4.03
N ARG A 10 -9.37 -1.10 -4.29
CA ARG A 10 -9.40 -1.82 -5.57
C ARG A 10 -10.05 -0.95 -6.64
N PRO A 11 -9.90 -1.30 -7.94
CA PRO A 11 -10.31 -0.42 -9.04
C PRO A 11 -11.73 0.12 -8.96
N GLU A 12 -12.70 -0.69 -8.54
CA GLU A 12 -14.10 -0.30 -8.51
C GLU A 12 -14.37 0.88 -7.57
N ARG A 13 -13.76 0.87 -6.38
CA ARG A 13 -13.87 1.97 -5.41
C ARG A 13 -12.95 3.12 -5.76
N LEU A 14 -11.79 2.79 -6.29
CA LEU A 14 -10.77 3.77 -6.65
C LEU A 14 -11.27 4.72 -7.73
N GLU A 15 -11.95 4.20 -8.76
CA GLU A 15 -12.51 5.00 -9.85
C GLU A 15 -13.49 6.07 -9.36
N LYS A 16 -14.21 5.77 -8.29
CA LYS A 16 -15.15 6.72 -7.68
C LYS A 16 -14.44 7.81 -6.88
N LEU A 17 -13.22 7.56 -6.44
CA LEU A 17 -12.47 8.50 -5.61
C LEU A 17 -11.68 9.49 -6.47
N ALA A 18 -10.91 9.00 -7.44
CA ALA A 18 -10.04 9.85 -8.25
C ALA A 18 -9.53 9.10 -9.49
N GLU A 19 -9.08 9.88 -10.48
CA GLU A 19 -8.34 9.34 -11.62
C GLU A 19 -6.97 8.82 -11.19
N VAL A 20 -6.50 7.77 -11.85
CA VAL A 20 -5.20 7.14 -11.55
C VAL A 20 -4.05 8.15 -11.65
N SER A 21 -4.09 9.06 -12.63
CA SER A 21 -3.06 10.08 -12.79
C SER A 21 -2.90 10.97 -11.56
N LYS A 22 -4.00 11.31 -10.89
CA LYS A 22 -3.93 12.11 -9.66
C LYS A 22 -3.32 11.33 -8.50
N ILE A 23 -3.53 10.03 -8.46
CA ILE A 23 -2.96 9.16 -7.44
C ILE A 23 -1.47 8.99 -7.67
N THR A 24 -1.04 8.77 -8.91
CA THR A 24 0.39 8.66 -9.23
C THR A 24 1.12 9.96 -8.95
N ASP A 25 0.54 11.11 -9.31
CA ASP A 25 1.13 12.42 -9.00
C ASP A 25 1.28 12.63 -7.50
N TRP A 26 0.25 12.25 -6.74
CA TRP A 26 0.30 12.34 -5.28
C TRP A 26 1.37 11.43 -4.70
N LEU A 27 1.47 10.19 -5.18
CA LEU A 27 2.50 9.25 -4.73
C LEU A 27 3.90 9.81 -4.98
N ASP A 28 4.15 10.35 -6.17
CA ASP A 28 5.45 10.92 -6.53
C ASP A 28 5.81 12.07 -5.59
N LEU A 29 4.84 12.94 -5.29
CA LEU A 29 5.05 14.04 -4.35
C LEU A 29 5.37 13.52 -2.95
N GLN A 30 4.65 12.50 -2.49
CA GLN A 30 4.88 11.91 -1.18
C GLN A 30 6.25 11.22 -1.10
N PHE A 31 6.67 10.52 -2.15
CA PHE A 31 8.01 9.96 -2.19
C PHE A 31 9.08 11.05 -2.12
N TYR A 32 8.88 12.14 -2.83
CA TYR A 32 9.79 13.27 -2.77
C TYR A 32 9.86 13.87 -1.36
N GLU A 33 8.73 14.07 -0.69
CA GLU A 33 8.67 14.73 0.62
C GLU A 33 9.10 13.84 1.79
N HIS A 34 8.82 12.54 1.74
CA HIS A 34 8.96 11.65 2.90
C HIS A 34 10.03 10.59 2.75
N ALA A 35 10.45 10.25 1.55
CA ALA A 35 11.28 9.09 1.31
C ALA A 35 12.79 9.37 1.27
N GLY A 36 13.18 10.61 0.91
CA GLY A 36 14.60 10.91 0.70
C GLY A 36 15.15 10.12 -0.49
N ASP A 37 16.47 9.87 -0.49
CA ASP A 37 17.15 9.18 -1.58
C ASP A 37 17.16 7.65 -1.44
N ASP A 38 16.81 7.13 -0.27
CA ASP A 38 16.85 5.69 0.01
C ASP A 38 15.58 5.28 0.75
N PHE A 39 14.69 4.59 0.05
CA PHE A 39 13.44 4.12 0.63
C PHE A 39 13.02 2.77 0.05
N VAL A 40 12.17 2.09 0.80
CA VAL A 40 11.47 0.89 0.32
C VAL A 40 9.97 1.11 0.49
N LEU A 41 9.21 0.72 -0.53
CA LEU A 41 7.75 0.65 -0.46
C LEU A 41 7.33 -0.78 -0.18
N ILE A 42 6.52 -0.97 0.84
CA ILE A 42 5.95 -2.26 1.22
C ILE A 42 4.50 -2.32 0.72
N SER A 43 4.23 -3.19 -0.23
CA SER A 43 2.94 -3.31 -0.90
C SER A 43 2.34 -4.70 -0.72
N GLY A 44 1.03 -4.74 -0.50
CA GLY A 44 0.27 -5.99 -0.43
C GLY A 44 -0.15 -6.54 -1.79
N MET A 45 0.13 -5.81 -2.86
CA MET A 45 -0.12 -6.24 -4.25
C MET A 45 -1.58 -6.58 -4.56
N ALA A 46 -2.53 -6.00 -3.82
CA ALA A 46 -3.93 -6.04 -4.24
C ALA A 46 -4.10 -5.19 -5.51
N GLN A 47 -5.02 -5.58 -6.37
CA GLN A 47 -5.33 -4.77 -7.54
C GLN A 47 -5.73 -3.35 -7.12
N GLY A 48 -5.27 -2.35 -7.87
CA GLY A 48 -5.52 -0.94 -7.59
C GLY A 48 -4.31 -0.25 -6.98
N VAL A 49 -4.50 0.48 -5.88
CA VAL A 49 -3.47 1.34 -5.30
C VAL A 49 -2.18 0.59 -4.96
N ASP A 50 -2.28 -0.62 -4.40
CA ASP A 50 -1.10 -1.39 -4.01
C ASP A 50 -0.15 -1.64 -5.17
N GLN A 51 -0.70 -2.06 -6.32
CA GLN A 51 0.09 -2.31 -7.53
C GLN A 51 0.63 -1.00 -8.13
N ILE A 52 -0.20 0.03 -8.18
CA ILE A 52 0.18 1.34 -8.70
C ILE A 52 1.35 1.89 -7.90
N ALA A 53 1.26 1.82 -6.57
CA ALA A 53 2.30 2.34 -5.69
C ALA A 53 3.62 1.59 -5.85
N ALA A 54 3.59 0.27 -5.98
CA ALA A 54 4.80 -0.53 -6.18
C ALA A 54 5.50 -0.16 -7.49
N TYR A 55 4.74 -0.04 -8.57
CA TYR A 55 5.28 0.37 -9.87
C TYR A 55 5.86 1.80 -9.80
N GLU A 56 5.12 2.73 -9.20
CA GLU A 56 5.54 4.12 -9.09
C GLU A 56 6.79 4.28 -8.24
N ALA A 57 6.92 3.51 -7.16
CA ALA A 57 8.11 3.51 -6.31
C ALA A 57 9.37 3.11 -7.11
N LEU A 58 9.25 2.09 -7.97
CA LEU A 58 10.36 1.70 -8.84
C LEU A 58 10.73 2.81 -9.82
N LEU A 59 9.75 3.45 -10.44
CA LEU A 59 9.99 4.56 -11.36
C LEU A 59 10.68 5.73 -10.66
N TYR A 60 10.40 5.93 -9.39
CA TYR A 60 10.98 6.99 -8.58
C TYR A 60 12.34 6.62 -7.96
N GLY A 61 12.86 5.45 -8.26
CA GLY A 61 14.18 5.00 -7.79
C GLY A 61 14.19 4.32 -6.43
N GLY A 62 13.03 3.97 -5.90
CA GLY A 62 12.90 3.23 -4.64
C GLY A 62 13.02 1.73 -4.83
N ARG A 63 13.05 1.04 -3.70
CA ARG A 63 12.99 -0.42 -3.65
C ARG A 63 11.58 -0.85 -3.29
N ILE A 64 11.23 -2.10 -3.58
CA ILE A 64 9.91 -2.64 -3.21
C ILE A 64 10.04 -3.95 -2.46
N TRP A 65 9.21 -4.09 -1.43
CA TRP A 65 8.95 -5.34 -0.71
C TRP A 65 7.49 -5.70 -0.94
N LEU A 66 7.25 -6.94 -1.39
CA LEU A 66 5.91 -7.39 -1.76
C LEU A 66 5.42 -8.41 -0.73
N TYR A 67 4.32 -8.08 -0.06
CA TYR A 67 3.73 -8.87 1.01
C TYR A 67 2.41 -9.48 0.53
N TYR A 68 2.41 -10.77 0.25
CA TYR A 68 1.22 -11.48 -0.20
C TYR A 68 0.50 -12.13 0.99
N PRO A 69 -0.83 -12.25 0.93
CA PRO A 69 -1.59 -12.87 2.02
C PRO A 69 -1.31 -14.37 2.12
N TYR A 70 -1.12 -15.03 0.98
CA TYR A 70 -0.76 -16.45 0.91
C TYR A 70 -0.08 -16.73 -0.43
N ARG A 71 0.59 -17.89 -0.52
CA ARG A 71 1.28 -18.28 -1.76
C ARG A 71 0.24 -18.70 -2.79
N ARG A 72 0.18 -17.97 -3.91
CA ARG A 72 -0.79 -18.19 -4.98
C ARG A 72 -0.12 -17.99 -6.34
N LYS A 73 -0.79 -18.46 -7.40
CA LYS A 73 -0.36 -18.15 -8.76
C LYS A 73 -0.49 -16.66 -9.01
N LEU A 74 0.54 -16.06 -9.58
CA LEU A 74 0.61 -14.63 -9.83
C LEU A 74 0.01 -14.28 -11.20
N HIS A 75 -0.50 -13.05 -11.32
CA HIS A 75 -0.84 -12.45 -12.60
C HIS A 75 0.42 -11.90 -13.29
N GLU A 76 0.37 -11.67 -14.60
CA GLU A 76 1.51 -11.21 -15.39
C GLU A 76 2.14 -9.93 -14.83
N PHE A 77 1.31 -8.96 -14.41
CA PHE A 77 1.80 -7.70 -13.82
C PHE A 77 2.55 -7.95 -12.51
N ASP A 78 2.05 -8.85 -11.68
CA ASP A 78 2.70 -9.24 -10.44
C ASP A 78 4.05 -9.93 -10.73
N ASP A 79 4.14 -10.75 -11.77
CA ASP A 79 5.39 -11.39 -12.18
C ASP A 79 6.48 -10.37 -12.45
N TYR A 80 6.16 -9.28 -13.18
CA TYR A 80 7.13 -8.21 -13.44
C TYR A 80 7.62 -7.58 -12.15
N LEU A 81 6.71 -7.18 -11.26
CA LEU A 81 7.07 -6.55 -10.00
C LEU A 81 7.84 -7.50 -9.10
N ASN A 82 7.50 -8.79 -9.11
CA ASN A 82 8.24 -9.79 -8.35
C ASN A 82 9.70 -9.90 -8.80
N THR A 83 9.98 -9.75 -10.09
CA THR A 83 11.37 -9.79 -10.58
C THR A 83 12.20 -8.61 -10.09
N LYS A 84 11.54 -7.50 -9.71
CA LYS A 84 12.19 -6.28 -9.25
C LYS A 84 12.22 -6.15 -7.73
N ALA A 85 11.51 -7.00 -7.01
CA ALA A 85 11.40 -6.90 -5.56
C ALA A 85 12.69 -7.32 -4.86
N ASP A 86 13.11 -6.55 -3.86
CA ASP A 86 14.21 -6.93 -2.97
C ASP A 86 13.79 -7.98 -1.95
N LYS A 87 12.47 -8.04 -1.66
CA LYS A 87 11.92 -8.99 -0.70
C LYS A 87 10.51 -9.38 -1.11
N ILE A 88 10.21 -10.66 -1.03
CA ILE A 88 8.86 -11.20 -1.20
C ILE A 88 8.52 -12.00 0.04
N ARG A 89 7.38 -11.70 0.63
CA ARG A 89 6.90 -12.37 1.84
C ARG A 89 5.51 -12.92 1.61
N TYR A 90 5.30 -14.17 2.01
CA TYR A 90 3.96 -14.80 2.05
C TYR A 90 3.58 -14.96 3.52
N GLU A 91 2.46 -14.37 3.93
CA GLU A 91 1.99 -14.48 5.31
C GLU A 91 1.63 -15.93 5.65
N TYR A 92 1.02 -16.64 4.69
CA TYR A 92 0.64 -18.03 4.80
C TYR A 92 1.00 -18.79 3.53
N GLU A 93 1.24 -20.09 3.64
CA GLU A 93 1.46 -20.95 2.47
C GLU A 93 0.15 -21.22 1.71
N LYS A 94 -0.97 -21.28 2.43
CA LYS A 94 -2.30 -21.53 1.86
C LYS A 94 -3.29 -20.51 2.36
N TYR A 95 -4.40 -20.34 1.62
CA TYR A 95 -5.48 -19.46 2.04
C TYR A 95 -6.02 -19.86 3.42
N VAL A 96 -6.14 -18.86 4.29
CA VAL A 96 -6.88 -18.93 5.55
C VAL A 96 -7.73 -17.65 5.67
N PRO A 97 -8.88 -17.67 6.37
CA PRO A 97 -9.76 -16.50 6.39
C PRO A 97 -9.13 -15.21 6.85
N GLN A 98 -8.17 -15.25 7.77
CA GLN A 98 -7.49 -14.06 8.31
C GLN A 98 -6.28 -13.60 7.50
N CYS A 99 -5.96 -14.25 6.36
CA CYS A 99 -4.70 -14.01 5.66
C CYS A 99 -4.54 -12.55 5.17
N TYR A 100 -5.60 -11.93 4.67
CA TYR A 100 -5.54 -10.55 4.20
C TYR A 100 -5.34 -9.57 5.35
N THR A 101 -6.06 -9.76 6.44
CA THR A 101 -5.94 -8.92 7.63
C THR A 101 -4.56 -9.04 8.26
N ASP A 102 -4.04 -10.26 8.37
CA ASP A 102 -2.71 -10.50 8.96
C ASP A 102 -1.61 -9.91 8.08
N ARG A 103 -1.73 -10.05 6.75
CA ARG A 103 -0.80 -9.42 5.81
C ARG A 103 -0.81 -7.90 5.94
N ASP A 104 -1.98 -7.28 6.00
CA ASP A 104 -2.11 -5.83 6.11
C ASP A 104 -1.51 -5.32 7.42
N ARG A 105 -1.72 -6.02 8.52
CA ARG A 105 -1.10 -5.68 9.80
C ARG A 105 0.42 -5.81 9.75
N ARG A 106 0.95 -6.80 9.04
CA ARG A 106 2.38 -6.97 8.87
C ARG A 106 2.99 -5.78 8.12
N ILE A 107 2.30 -5.27 7.10
CA ILE A 107 2.76 -4.07 6.39
C ILE A 107 2.86 -2.89 7.35
N VAL A 108 1.83 -2.67 8.15
CA VAL A 108 1.80 -1.57 9.12
C VAL A 108 2.90 -1.74 10.17
N ASP A 109 3.07 -2.96 10.69
CA ASP A 109 4.10 -3.25 11.69
C ASP A 109 5.51 -2.95 11.16
N ASP A 110 5.76 -3.26 9.90
CA ASP A 110 7.08 -3.18 9.30
C ASP A 110 7.41 -1.80 8.72
N CYS A 111 6.41 -0.94 8.49
CA CYS A 111 6.66 0.38 7.91
C CYS A 111 6.90 1.45 8.98
N ASP A 112 7.56 2.54 8.56
CA ASP A 112 7.76 3.74 9.38
C ASP A 112 6.59 4.71 9.23
N ILE A 113 5.98 4.74 8.05
CA ILE A 113 4.88 5.62 7.71
C ILE A 113 3.96 4.91 6.71
N LEU A 114 2.66 5.09 6.86
CA LEU A 114 1.65 4.50 5.98
C LEU A 114 1.07 5.56 5.05
N PHE A 115 1.10 5.31 3.74
CA PHE A 115 0.39 6.12 2.74
C PHE A 115 -0.96 5.48 2.49
N ALA A 116 -2.03 6.26 2.65
CA ALA A 116 -3.40 5.77 2.53
C ALA A 116 -4.19 6.54 1.47
N VAL A 117 -4.72 5.81 0.49
CA VAL A 117 -5.69 6.32 -0.47
C VAL A 117 -7.05 5.80 -0.07
N TRP A 118 -7.81 6.61 0.65
CA TRP A 118 -9.04 6.20 1.34
C TRP A 118 -10.17 7.19 1.08
N ASP A 119 -11.36 6.66 0.79
CA ASP A 119 -12.56 7.46 0.47
C ASP A 119 -13.33 7.95 1.70
N GLY A 120 -12.88 7.64 2.90
CA GLY A 120 -13.54 8.03 4.14
C GLY A 120 -14.63 7.09 4.60
N ILE A 121 -14.97 6.07 3.82
CA ILE A 121 -16.00 5.10 4.16
C ILE A 121 -15.40 4.03 5.08
N LYS A 122 -16.01 3.85 6.26
CA LYS A 122 -15.52 2.94 7.29
C LYS A 122 -15.92 1.49 7.01
N ALA A 123 -15.45 0.97 5.89
CA ALA A 123 -15.66 -0.42 5.46
C ALA A 123 -14.53 -0.85 4.53
N GLY A 124 -14.19 -2.13 4.54
CA GLY A 124 -13.22 -2.74 3.65
C GLY A 124 -11.79 -2.74 4.17
N GLY A 125 -10.88 -3.24 3.33
CA GLY A 125 -9.49 -3.50 3.72
C GLY A 125 -8.69 -2.24 4.07
N ALA A 126 -8.85 -1.16 3.28
CA ALA A 126 -8.15 0.10 3.56
C ALA A 126 -8.53 0.66 4.93
N TRP A 127 -9.83 0.64 5.27
CA TRP A 127 -10.28 1.09 6.59
C TRP A 127 -9.70 0.21 7.70
N GLN A 128 -9.69 -1.11 7.55
CA GLN A 128 -9.14 -2.01 8.56
C GLN A 128 -7.64 -1.75 8.78
N THR A 129 -6.91 -1.50 7.72
CA THR A 129 -5.47 -1.18 7.78
C THR A 129 -5.24 0.17 8.49
N ILE A 130 -6.01 1.19 8.13
CA ILE A 130 -5.95 2.52 8.76
C ILE A 130 -6.27 2.42 10.25
N LYS A 131 -7.32 1.70 10.59
CA LYS A 131 -7.74 1.50 11.98
C LYS A 131 -6.63 0.87 12.81
N TYR A 132 -5.97 -0.15 12.29
CA TYR A 132 -4.85 -0.79 12.97
C TYR A 132 -3.65 0.16 13.13
N ALA A 133 -3.30 0.90 12.07
CA ALA A 133 -2.22 1.89 12.12
C ALA A 133 -2.48 2.95 13.19
N ARG A 134 -3.71 3.45 13.29
CA ARG A 134 -4.11 4.40 14.34
C ARG A 134 -3.96 3.79 15.74
N LYS A 135 -4.35 2.53 15.89
CA LYS A 135 -4.27 1.81 17.16
C LYS A 135 -2.84 1.73 17.69
N ILE A 136 -1.87 1.47 16.82
CA ILE A 136 -0.46 1.35 17.23
C ILE A 136 0.32 2.67 17.13
N GLY A 137 -0.33 3.76 16.73
CA GLY A 137 0.30 5.07 16.62
C GLY A 137 1.21 5.24 15.41
N ARG A 138 1.01 4.48 14.34
CA ARG A 138 1.78 4.60 13.11
C ARG A 138 1.36 5.85 12.35
N PRO A 139 2.30 6.73 11.94
CA PRO A 139 1.95 7.91 11.16
C PRO A 139 1.30 7.55 9.84
N ILE A 140 0.27 8.29 9.45
CA ILE A 140 -0.48 8.09 8.21
C ILE A 140 -0.51 9.38 7.40
N VAL A 141 -0.21 9.28 6.10
CA VAL A 141 -0.40 10.37 5.14
C VAL A 141 -1.55 9.96 4.22
N TYR A 142 -2.59 10.80 4.17
CA TYR A 142 -3.80 10.51 3.42
C TYR A 142 -3.81 11.24 2.08
N PHE A 143 -4.22 10.53 1.03
CA PHE A 143 -4.49 11.15 -0.27
C PHE A 143 -5.58 12.22 -0.11
N GLY A 144 -5.24 13.46 -0.47
CA GLY A 144 -6.15 14.58 -0.32
C GLY A 144 -6.43 15.01 1.13
N GLY A 145 -5.62 14.55 2.09
CA GLY A 145 -5.82 14.80 3.52
C GLY A 145 -6.78 13.81 4.17
N ASN A 146 -6.83 13.79 5.50
CA ASN A 146 -7.72 12.88 6.23
C ASN A 146 -9.18 13.21 5.93
N PRO A 147 -9.96 12.29 5.32
CA PRO A 147 -11.38 12.55 4.99
C PRO A 147 -12.25 12.92 6.19
N GLU A 148 -11.92 12.44 7.39
CA GLU A 148 -12.70 12.72 8.60
C GLU A 148 -12.48 14.15 9.12
N GLU A 149 -11.41 14.81 8.74
CA GLU A 149 -11.09 16.18 9.14
C GLU A 149 -11.64 17.23 8.17
N LYS A 150 -12.27 16.77 7.08
CA LYS A 150 -12.87 17.65 6.07
C LYS A 150 -14.34 17.91 6.46
N ILE A 151 -14.62 19.12 6.82
CA ILE A 151 -15.99 19.58 7.15
C ILE A 151 -16.49 20.42 5.98
#